data_276961a1de791172db98c510f24da176
#
_entry.id   276961a1de791172db98c510f24da176
#
_cell.length_a   1.000
_cell.length_b   1.000
_cell.length_c   1.000
_cell.angle_alpha   90.00
_cell.angle_beta   90.00
_cell.angle_gamma   90.00
#
_symmetry.space_group_name_H-M   'P 1'
#
loop_
_entity.id
_entity.type
_entity.pdbx_description
1 polymer ?
#
loop_
_entity_poly.entity_id
_entity_poly.type
_entity_poly.pdbx_seq_one_letter_code
_entity_poly.pdbx_strand_id
1 'polypeptide(L)'
;MTAELKALLLATGSVNIDPSLLPKGRASTAGPGAGMRSVFFNSGGKRVKLSMNSSSPFSIVEAERESGRVLLRKDGKTLAVGTIEPAPAHCPKQAFVTLSEKCIFDCKYCPVPKMQGQVKTDAEVLQVIDEVYERGELQAISITSGIEESMEGEVLRVLRLLPSLKKYDVPVGVSVYPTEKCSERLKAAGVSEVKYNVESMDPEIFKLACGELSLDYVLDKLEEAVGIFGKNRVFSNFIIGLGESDECVEKGVEKLASMGVIPVLRPANPHPLRAGDFTFNRPDQQRLLKLASMEKHILLKYGLRPDLARTMCLKCTGCDLVPFVDI
;
A
#
# COMPACT_ATOMS: atom_id res chain seq x y z
N MET A 1 9.57 -16.60 6.28
CA MET A 1 9.04 -15.78 7.40
C MET A 1 7.66 -16.31 7.78
N THR A 2 7.37 -16.48 9.10
CA THR A 2 6.02 -16.87 9.56
C THR A 2 5.08 -15.66 9.61
N ALA A 3 3.76 -15.90 9.72
CA ALA A 3 2.78 -14.82 9.89
C ALA A 3 3.02 -14.03 11.18
N GLU A 4 3.38 -14.71 12.27
CA GLU A 4 3.68 -14.12 13.57
C GLU A 4 4.89 -13.17 13.47
N LEU A 5 5.96 -13.61 12.82
CA LEU A 5 7.14 -12.75 12.63
C LEU A 5 6.81 -11.55 11.75
N LYS A 6 6.05 -11.73 10.67
CA LYS A 6 5.62 -10.62 9.82
C LYS A 6 4.74 -9.64 10.60
N ALA A 7 3.78 -10.13 11.39
CA ALA A 7 2.94 -9.29 12.25
C ALA A 7 3.77 -8.50 13.27
N LEU A 8 4.75 -9.12 13.90
CA LEU A 8 5.65 -8.46 14.84
C LEU A 8 6.48 -7.34 14.18
N LEU A 9 6.98 -7.59 12.98
CA LEU A 9 7.70 -6.59 12.17
C LEU A 9 6.79 -5.44 11.73
N LEU A 10 5.56 -5.73 11.31
CA LEU A 10 4.56 -4.73 10.96
C LEU A 10 4.16 -3.89 12.18
N ALA A 11 3.97 -4.50 13.35
CA ALA A 11 3.69 -3.80 14.59
C ALA A 11 4.84 -2.85 15.01
N THR A 12 6.08 -3.25 14.82
CA THR A 12 7.27 -2.41 15.09
C THR A 12 7.47 -1.36 13.99
N GLY A 13 7.33 -1.74 12.72
CA GLY A 13 7.40 -0.89 11.53
C GLY A 13 8.79 -0.36 11.19
N SER A 14 9.84 -0.78 11.90
CA SER A 14 11.20 -0.27 11.67
C SER A 14 12.28 -1.34 11.86
N VAL A 15 13.45 -1.06 11.29
CA VAL A 15 14.64 -1.91 11.41
C VAL A 15 15.90 -1.04 11.40
N ASN A 16 16.91 -1.44 12.16
CA ASN A 16 18.27 -0.92 12.08
C ASN A 16 19.03 -1.67 10.98
N ILE A 17 19.54 -0.96 10.00
CA ILE A 17 20.30 -1.52 8.87
C ILE A 17 21.39 -0.55 8.43
N ASP A 18 22.57 -1.09 8.11
CA ASP A 18 23.61 -0.31 7.47
C ASP A 18 23.19 0.08 6.05
N PRO A 19 23.20 1.38 5.69
CA PRO A 19 22.87 1.82 4.34
C PRO A 19 23.68 1.18 3.22
N SER A 20 24.89 0.68 3.52
CA SER A 20 25.74 -0.01 2.55
C SER A 20 25.15 -1.33 2.04
N LEU A 21 24.23 -1.93 2.82
CA LEU A 21 23.53 -3.17 2.45
C LEU A 21 22.33 -2.91 1.52
N LEU A 22 21.96 -1.64 1.29
CA LEU A 22 20.85 -1.32 0.42
C LEU A 22 21.23 -1.51 -1.05
N PRO A 23 20.33 -2.11 -1.85
CA PRO A 23 20.52 -2.17 -3.29
C PRO A 23 20.71 -0.77 -3.88
N LYS A 24 21.66 -0.64 -4.81
CA LYS A 24 21.86 0.62 -5.55
C LYS A 24 20.64 0.91 -6.44
N GLY A 25 20.17 2.14 -6.47
CA GLY A 25 19.08 2.57 -7.33
C GLY A 25 18.20 3.65 -6.70
N ARG A 26 17.10 3.99 -7.39
CA ARG A 26 16.14 4.98 -6.89
C ARG A 26 15.41 4.48 -5.64
N ALA A 27 15.05 5.40 -4.76
CA ALA A 27 14.08 5.13 -3.70
C ALA A 27 12.70 4.79 -4.31
N SER A 28 11.90 4.00 -3.58
CA SER A 28 10.51 3.75 -3.97
C SER A 28 9.75 5.05 -4.17
N THR A 29 8.99 5.16 -5.24
CA THR A 29 8.16 6.32 -5.57
C THR A 29 6.69 6.11 -5.21
N ALA A 30 6.34 5.02 -4.52
CA ALA A 30 4.98 4.60 -4.31
C ALA A 30 4.39 5.09 -2.98
N GLY A 31 3.21 5.65 -3.08
CA GLY A 31 2.35 6.04 -1.96
C GLY A 31 2.80 7.29 -1.20
N PRO A 32 1.96 7.78 -0.29
CA PRO A 32 2.29 8.87 0.59
C PRO A 32 3.52 8.54 1.44
N GLY A 33 4.51 9.44 1.47
CA GLY A 33 5.78 9.19 2.14
C GLY A 33 6.74 8.28 1.37
N ALA A 34 6.47 8.01 0.10
CA ALA A 34 7.44 7.42 -0.82
C ALA A 34 8.71 8.29 -0.88
N GLY A 35 9.86 7.65 -0.99
CA GLY A 35 11.16 8.36 -0.89
C GLY A 35 11.72 8.43 0.53
N MET A 36 10.96 8.10 1.55
CA MET A 36 11.51 7.86 2.89
C MET A 36 12.44 6.63 2.87
N ARG A 37 13.47 6.68 3.72
CA ARG A 37 14.39 5.55 3.90
C ARG A 37 13.64 4.35 4.44
N SER A 38 13.26 3.43 3.56
CA SER A 38 12.62 2.16 3.90
C SER A 38 13.26 1.02 3.13
N VAL A 39 13.15 -0.17 3.70
CA VAL A 39 13.71 -1.39 3.15
C VAL A 39 12.59 -2.44 3.02
N PHE A 40 12.65 -3.22 1.94
CA PHE A 40 11.81 -4.39 1.75
C PHE A 40 12.63 -5.64 2.08
N PHE A 41 12.29 -6.29 3.17
CA PHE A 41 12.89 -7.57 3.57
C PHE A 41 12.00 -8.72 3.11
N ASN A 42 12.59 -9.66 2.37
CA ASN A 42 11.91 -10.87 1.89
C ASN A 42 12.55 -12.10 2.52
N SER A 43 11.73 -13.00 3.05
CA SER A 43 12.17 -14.28 3.58
C SER A 43 11.11 -15.35 3.27
N GLY A 44 11.49 -16.37 2.48
CA GLY A 44 10.57 -17.45 2.10
C GLY A 44 9.36 -16.98 1.29
N GLY A 45 9.53 -15.99 0.40
CA GLY A 45 8.47 -15.45 -0.46
C GLY A 45 7.54 -14.44 0.23
N LYS A 46 7.62 -14.29 1.54
CA LYS A 46 6.88 -13.25 2.29
C LYS A 46 7.76 -12.05 2.51
N ARG A 47 7.22 -10.85 2.27
CA ARG A 47 7.94 -9.58 2.41
C ARG A 47 7.31 -8.67 3.44
N VAL A 48 8.13 -7.76 3.96
CA VAL A 48 7.70 -6.67 4.83
C VAL A 48 8.47 -5.40 4.50
N LYS A 49 7.76 -4.26 4.49
CA LYS A 49 8.35 -2.92 4.37
C LYS A 49 8.61 -2.37 5.77
N LEU A 50 9.85 -1.98 6.03
CA LEU A 50 10.29 -1.44 7.32
C LEU A 50 10.96 -0.08 7.11
N SER A 51 10.67 0.89 7.98
CA SER A 51 11.39 2.16 8.01
C SER A 51 12.78 1.96 8.61
N MET A 52 13.78 2.63 8.08
CA MET A 52 15.13 2.60 8.65
C MET A 52 15.16 3.46 9.92
N ASN A 53 15.55 2.85 11.05
CA ASN A 53 15.66 3.51 12.34
C ASN A 53 16.77 2.84 13.16
N SER A 54 17.81 3.59 13.51
CA SER A 54 18.93 3.09 14.30
C SER A 54 18.55 2.63 15.72
N SER A 55 17.43 3.11 16.25
CA SER A 55 16.90 2.72 17.57
C SER A 55 15.93 1.54 17.51
N SER A 56 15.73 0.90 16.34
CA SER A 56 14.86 -0.27 16.23
C SER A 56 15.41 -1.46 17.02
N PRO A 57 14.57 -2.25 17.71
CA PRO A 57 14.99 -3.49 18.36
C PRO A 57 15.37 -4.60 17.36
N PHE A 58 15.03 -4.42 16.08
CA PHE A 58 15.42 -5.32 15.01
C PHE A 58 16.60 -4.77 14.22
N SER A 59 17.52 -5.64 13.83
CA SER A 59 18.63 -5.31 12.95
C SER A 59 18.69 -6.24 11.74
N ILE A 60 19.13 -5.69 10.61
CA ILE A 60 19.48 -6.48 9.42
C ILE A 60 20.99 -6.36 9.23
N VAL A 61 21.64 -7.51 9.16
CA VAL A 61 23.09 -7.63 8.94
C VAL A 61 23.40 -8.59 7.79
N GLU A 62 24.55 -8.47 7.17
CA GLU A 62 25.01 -9.40 6.14
C GLU A 62 25.13 -10.82 6.70
N ALA A 63 24.69 -11.85 5.97
CA ALA A 63 24.78 -13.24 6.42
C ALA A 63 26.19 -13.80 6.23
N GLU A 64 26.68 -13.74 5.01
CA GLU A 64 28.03 -14.11 4.60
C GLU A 64 28.48 -13.15 3.51
N ARG A 65 29.76 -12.81 3.49
CA ARG A 65 30.31 -11.93 2.46
C ARG A 65 29.94 -12.44 1.06
N GLU A 66 29.41 -11.54 0.23
CA GLU A 66 29.06 -11.80 -1.18
C GLU A 66 27.90 -12.77 -1.44
N SER A 67 27.20 -13.26 -0.39
CA SER A 67 26.05 -14.17 -0.58
C SER A 67 24.78 -13.47 -1.06
N GLY A 68 24.68 -12.14 -0.95
CA GLY A 68 23.47 -11.35 -1.19
C GLY A 68 22.35 -11.65 -0.17
N ARG A 69 22.62 -12.48 0.85
CA ARG A 69 21.67 -12.82 1.92
C ARG A 69 21.92 -11.97 3.16
N VAL A 70 20.85 -11.73 3.89
CA VAL A 70 20.89 -10.98 5.14
C VAL A 70 20.22 -11.73 6.27
N LEU A 71 20.63 -11.45 7.49
CA LEU A 71 20.03 -11.99 8.72
C LEU A 71 19.20 -10.90 9.39
N LEU A 72 17.93 -11.18 9.62
CA LEU A 72 17.08 -10.40 10.52
C LEU A 72 17.34 -10.87 11.96
N ARG A 73 17.73 -9.97 12.85
CA ARG A 73 18.11 -10.27 14.23
C ARG A 73 17.32 -9.41 15.22
N LYS A 74 17.13 -9.96 16.42
CA LYS A 74 16.64 -9.23 17.59
C LYS A 74 17.37 -9.77 18.82
N ASP A 75 17.87 -8.91 19.69
CA ASP A 75 18.58 -9.27 20.92
C ASP A 75 19.71 -10.31 20.66
N GLY A 76 20.47 -10.10 19.58
CA GLY A 76 21.56 -11.00 19.18
C GLY A 76 21.12 -12.33 18.51
N LYS A 77 19.83 -12.69 18.54
CA LYS A 77 19.31 -13.92 17.94
C LYS A 77 18.86 -13.71 16.50
N THR A 78 19.19 -14.63 15.60
CA THR A 78 18.70 -14.63 14.22
C THR A 78 17.26 -15.16 14.19
N LEU A 79 16.34 -14.36 13.67
CA LEU A 79 14.92 -14.69 13.54
C LEU A 79 14.56 -15.20 12.14
N ALA A 80 15.23 -14.69 11.12
CA ALA A 80 15.02 -15.09 9.74
C ALA A 80 16.27 -14.81 8.89
N VAL A 81 16.39 -15.58 7.82
CA VAL A 81 17.36 -15.34 6.74
C VAL A 81 16.57 -14.93 5.50
N GLY A 82 17.03 -13.91 4.81
CA GLY A 82 16.31 -13.38 3.66
C GLY A 82 17.19 -12.55 2.72
N THR A 83 16.54 -11.72 1.94
CA THR A 83 17.15 -10.77 1.00
C THR A 83 16.52 -9.41 1.17
N ILE A 84 17.25 -8.35 0.75
CA ILE A 84 16.69 -7.02 0.59
C ILE A 84 16.30 -6.85 -0.87
N GLU A 85 15.03 -6.51 -1.09
CA GLU A 85 14.52 -6.31 -2.43
C GLU A 85 14.92 -4.91 -2.96
N PRO A 86 15.27 -4.79 -4.26
CA PRO A 86 15.58 -3.49 -4.87
C PRO A 86 14.41 -2.52 -4.78
N ALA A 87 14.70 -1.27 -4.45
CA ALA A 87 13.71 -0.23 -4.20
C ALA A 87 13.06 0.45 -5.41
N PRO A 88 13.52 0.35 -6.68
CA PRO A 88 12.87 1.06 -7.79
C PRO A 88 11.46 0.56 -8.08
N ALA A 89 11.22 -0.72 -7.85
CA ALA A 89 9.87 -1.28 -7.83
C ALA A 89 9.47 -1.45 -6.38
N HIS A 90 8.43 -0.76 -5.94
CA HIS A 90 7.85 -0.89 -4.60
C HIS A 90 7.51 -2.34 -4.24
N CYS A 91 7.33 -3.16 -5.24
CA CYS A 91 7.22 -4.60 -5.21
C CYS A 91 8.12 -5.12 -6.33
N PRO A 92 8.95 -6.14 -6.12
CA PRO A 92 9.66 -6.77 -7.21
C PRO A 92 8.67 -7.15 -8.32
N LYS A 93 9.01 -6.81 -9.54
CA LYS A 93 8.18 -7.05 -10.73
C LYS A 93 6.94 -6.17 -10.86
N GLN A 94 6.80 -5.09 -10.09
CA GLN A 94 5.74 -4.12 -10.24
C GLN A 94 6.29 -2.69 -10.22
N ALA A 95 6.07 -1.94 -11.29
CA ALA A 95 6.28 -0.49 -11.26
C ALA A 95 5.11 0.16 -10.53
N PHE A 96 5.36 0.71 -9.33
CA PHE A 96 4.35 1.40 -8.53
C PHE A 96 4.71 2.88 -8.41
N VAL A 97 4.01 3.74 -9.13
CA VAL A 97 4.37 5.15 -9.32
C VAL A 97 3.30 6.07 -8.72
N THR A 98 3.77 7.08 -7.98
CA THR A 98 2.93 8.20 -7.54
C THR A 98 3.05 9.33 -8.56
N LEU A 99 1.93 9.78 -9.13
CA LEU A 99 1.92 10.88 -10.11
C LEU A 99 2.11 12.23 -9.42
N SER A 100 1.22 12.57 -8.48
CA SER A 100 1.34 13.79 -7.66
C SER A 100 1.77 13.45 -6.24
N GLU A 101 2.88 14.03 -5.81
CA GLU A 101 3.37 14.01 -4.43
C GLU A 101 2.89 15.26 -3.65
N LYS A 102 1.87 15.95 -4.17
CA LYS A 102 1.16 17.06 -3.54
C LYS A 102 -0.27 16.67 -3.26
N CYS A 103 -0.91 17.28 -2.27
CA CYS A 103 -2.31 17.07 -1.96
C CYS A 103 -2.92 18.31 -1.33
N ILE A 104 -4.09 18.74 -1.84
CA ILE A 104 -4.88 19.84 -1.28
C ILE A 104 -5.61 19.45 0.00
N PHE A 105 -5.84 18.15 0.24
CA PHE A 105 -6.49 17.64 1.45
C PHE A 105 -5.49 17.43 2.57
N ASP A 106 -5.90 17.75 3.80
CA ASP A 106 -5.07 17.65 5.01
C ASP A 106 -5.44 16.43 5.87
N CYS A 107 -5.52 15.24 5.27
CA CYS A 107 -5.74 14.01 6.04
C CYS A 107 -4.66 13.84 7.11
N LYS A 108 -5.08 13.70 8.38
CA LYS A 108 -4.20 13.82 9.55
C LYS A 108 -3.16 12.70 9.68
N TYR A 109 -3.39 11.55 9.04
CA TYR A 109 -2.44 10.45 8.96
C TYR A 109 -1.43 10.58 7.80
N CYS A 110 -1.71 11.46 6.83
CA CYS A 110 -0.96 11.52 5.58
C CYS A 110 0.08 12.66 5.60
N PRO A 111 1.38 12.39 5.40
CA PRO A 111 2.40 13.43 5.40
C PRO A 111 2.43 14.26 4.11
N VAL A 112 1.79 13.81 3.02
CA VAL A 112 1.91 14.42 1.68
C VAL A 112 1.66 15.93 1.67
N PRO A 113 0.59 16.47 2.30
CA PRO A 113 0.35 17.91 2.27
C PRO A 113 1.44 18.74 2.96
N LYS A 114 2.23 18.12 3.84
CA LYS A 114 3.32 18.78 4.59
C LYS A 114 4.71 18.53 3.98
N MET A 115 4.77 17.75 2.91
CA MET A 115 6.01 17.46 2.18
C MET A 115 6.20 18.45 1.03
N GLN A 116 7.45 18.69 0.65
CA GLN A 116 7.79 19.40 -0.58
C GLN A 116 7.81 18.41 -1.76
N GLY A 117 6.65 17.85 -2.06
CA GLY A 117 6.49 16.92 -3.16
C GLY A 117 6.41 17.62 -4.52
N GLN A 118 6.59 16.86 -5.58
CA GLN A 118 6.46 17.33 -6.96
C GLN A 118 5.40 16.53 -7.72
N VAL A 119 4.98 17.07 -8.85
CA VAL A 119 4.10 16.36 -9.81
C VAL A 119 4.96 15.87 -10.95
N LYS A 120 4.92 14.57 -11.19
CA LYS A 120 5.71 13.95 -12.25
C LYS A 120 5.10 14.20 -13.62
N THR A 121 5.92 14.52 -14.58
CA THR A 121 5.56 14.53 -16.00
C THR A 121 5.32 13.08 -16.49
N ASP A 122 4.59 12.94 -17.59
CA ASP A 122 4.38 11.63 -18.22
C ASP A 122 5.73 10.96 -18.59
N ALA A 123 6.73 11.73 -19.01
CA ALA A 123 8.07 11.24 -19.33
C ALA A 123 8.80 10.68 -18.11
N GLU A 124 8.73 11.36 -16.95
CA GLU A 124 9.33 10.86 -15.70
C GLU A 124 8.64 9.59 -15.20
N VAL A 125 7.31 9.49 -15.36
CA VAL A 125 6.56 8.28 -15.02
C VAL A 125 6.98 7.11 -15.91
N LEU A 126 7.06 7.34 -17.24
CA LEU A 126 7.46 6.32 -18.21
C LEU A 126 8.90 5.87 -17.95
N GLN A 127 9.82 6.78 -17.62
CA GLN A 127 11.19 6.44 -17.28
C GLN A 127 11.27 5.46 -16.09
N VAL A 128 10.46 5.66 -15.04
CA VAL A 128 10.41 4.73 -13.89
C VAL A 128 9.91 3.36 -14.30
N ILE A 129 8.93 3.30 -15.21
CA ILE A 129 8.35 2.03 -15.69
C ILE A 129 9.36 1.33 -16.62
N ASP A 130 9.99 2.06 -17.53
CA ASP A 130 11.01 1.53 -18.46
C ASP A 130 12.19 0.91 -17.69
N GLU A 131 12.66 1.53 -16.59
CA GLU A 131 13.71 0.96 -15.73
C GLU A 131 13.37 -0.45 -15.18
N VAL A 132 12.09 -0.72 -14.87
CA VAL A 132 11.64 -2.04 -14.42
C VAL A 132 11.44 -2.99 -15.61
N TYR A 133 10.91 -2.48 -16.72
CA TYR A 133 10.66 -3.23 -17.94
C TYR A 133 11.95 -3.76 -18.57
N GLU A 134 12.97 -2.92 -18.71
CA GLU A 134 14.27 -3.26 -19.29
C GLU A 134 15.02 -4.34 -18.50
N ARG A 135 14.72 -4.49 -17.21
CA ARG A 135 15.24 -5.61 -16.39
C ARG A 135 14.53 -6.94 -16.66
N GLY A 136 13.49 -6.95 -17.50
CA GLY A 136 12.67 -8.14 -17.75
C GLY A 136 11.80 -8.56 -16.55
N GLU A 137 11.58 -7.65 -15.60
CA GLU A 137 10.90 -7.97 -14.33
C GLU A 137 9.47 -7.43 -14.26
N LEU A 138 9.03 -6.58 -15.20
CA LEU A 138 7.72 -5.93 -15.13
C LEU A 138 6.56 -6.92 -15.32
N GLN A 139 5.77 -7.10 -14.28
CA GLN A 139 4.55 -7.94 -14.28
C GLN A 139 3.26 -7.14 -14.05
N ALA A 140 3.36 -5.91 -13.56
CA ALA A 140 2.23 -5.03 -13.30
C ALA A 140 2.69 -3.57 -13.23
N ILE A 141 1.77 -2.66 -13.52
CA ILE A 141 1.94 -1.22 -13.28
C ILE A 141 0.88 -0.80 -12.28
N SER A 142 1.28 -0.01 -11.29
CA SER A 142 0.35 0.56 -10.31
C SER A 142 0.57 2.04 -10.19
N ILE A 143 -0.52 2.78 -10.30
CA ILE A 143 -0.54 4.23 -10.26
C ILE A 143 -1.29 4.67 -9.01
N THR A 144 -0.72 5.62 -8.28
CA THR A 144 -1.40 6.35 -7.22
C THR A 144 -1.13 7.84 -7.37
N SER A 145 -1.97 8.67 -6.79
CA SER A 145 -1.76 10.12 -6.81
C SER A 145 -2.24 10.77 -5.52
N GLY A 146 -1.54 11.80 -5.06
CA GLY A 146 -2.14 12.83 -4.26
C GLY A 146 -3.06 13.68 -5.15
N ILE A 147 -3.63 14.77 -4.62
CA ILE A 147 -4.53 15.65 -5.36
C ILE A 147 -3.89 17.04 -5.37
N GLU A 148 -3.30 17.42 -6.52
CA GLU A 148 -2.60 18.70 -6.65
C GLU A 148 -3.58 19.89 -6.65
N GLU A 149 -4.57 19.87 -7.54
CA GLU A 149 -5.52 20.97 -7.73
C GLU A 149 -6.98 20.51 -7.58
N SER A 150 -7.33 19.37 -8.15
CA SER A 150 -8.68 18.81 -8.08
C SER A 150 -8.70 17.30 -8.25
N MET A 151 -9.71 16.65 -7.68
CA MET A 151 -9.92 15.19 -7.80
C MET A 151 -10.07 14.79 -9.26
N GLU A 152 -10.84 15.54 -10.04
CA GLU A 152 -11.06 15.26 -11.47
C GLU A 152 -9.78 15.48 -12.29
N GLY A 153 -8.99 16.49 -11.96
CA GLY A 153 -7.68 16.73 -12.58
C GLY A 153 -6.75 15.51 -12.46
N GLU A 154 -6.73 14.85 -11.31
CA GLU A 154 -5.91 13.64 -11.11
C GLU A 154 -6.45 12.44 -11.91
N VAL A 155 -7.77 12.26 -12.00
CA VAL A 155 -8.37 11.21 -12.86
C VAL A 155 -8.02 11.46 -14.33
N LEU A 156 -8.11 12.70 -14.80
CA LEU A 156 -7.71 13.09 -16.17
C LEU A 156 -6.23 12.86 -16.43
N ARG A 157 -5.36 13.14 -15.45
CA ARG A 157 -3.92 12.89 -15.53
C ARG A 157 -3.63 11.39 -15.73
N VAL A 158 -4.30 10.53 -14.95
CA VAL A 158 -4.19 9.07 -15.12
C VAL A 158 -4.67 8.66 -16.51
N LEU A 159 -5.86 9.10 -16.94
CA LEU A 159 -6.44 8.73 -18.22
C LEU A 159 -5.56 9.14 -19.41
N ARG A 160 -4.89 10.30 -19.34
CA ARG A 160 -3.94 10.76 -20.35
C ARG A 160 -2.72 9.85 -20.46
N LEU A 161 -2.23 9.31 -19.36
CA LEU A 161 -1.06 8.44 -19.30
C LEU A 161 -1.36 7.01 -19.83
N LEU A 162 -2.55 6.47 -19.59
CA LEU A 162 -2.91 5.07 -19.88
C LEU A 162 -2.62 4.60 -21.32
N PRO A 163 -2.84 5.40 -22.39
CA PRO A 163 -2.48 4.97 -23.75
C PRO A 163 -1.01 4.61 -23.92
N SER A 164 -0.10 5.35 -23.28
CA SER A 164 1.35 5.11 -23.31
C SER A 164 1.77 3.85 -22.56
N LEU A 165 0.92 3.32 -21.66
CA LEU A 165 1.21 2.12 -20.88
C LEU A 165 0.88 0.83 -21.65
N LYS A 166 0.11 0.89 -22.72
CA LYS A 166 -0.30 -0.29 -23.49
C LYS A 166 0.89 -1.06 -24.07
N LYS A 167 2.00 -0.39 -24.36
CA LYS A 167 3.23 -1.02 -24.91
C LYS A 167 3.84 -2.08 -24.00
N TYR A 168 3.56 -2.05 -22.70
CA TYR A 168 4.14 -2.99 -21.73
C TYR A 168 3.37 -4.31 -21.61
N ASP A 169 2.12 -4.36 -22.07
CA ASP A 169 1.25 -5.54 -22.08
C ASP A 169 1.12 -6.23 -20.69
N VAL A 170 0.98 -5.43 -19.65
CA VAL A 170 0.81 -5.91 -18.26
C VAL A 170 -0.43 -5.26 -17.62
N PRO A 171 -1.01 -5.89 -16.59
CA PRO A 171 -2.15 -5.30 -15.89
C PRO A 171 -1.78 -3.96 -15.23
N VAL A 172 -2.70 -3.00 -15.33
CA VAL A 172 -2.58 -1.68 -14.72
C VAL A 172 -3.60 -1.54 -13.60
N GLY A 173 -3.14 -1.18 -12.41
CA GLY A 173 -3.97 -0.84 -11.25
C GLY A 173 -3.91 0.65 -10.94
N VAL A 174 -5.04 1.23 -10.54
CA VAL A 174 -5.14 2.67 -10.25
C VAL A 174 -5.74 2.91 -8.86
N SER A 175 -5.07 3.77 -8.08
CA SER A 175 -5.55 4.22 -6.78
C SER A 175 -5.63 5.74 -6.77
N VAL A 176 -6.85 6.27 -6.87
CA VAL A 176 -7.17 7.70 -6.84
C VAL A 176 -8.40 7.94 -5.97
N TYR A 177 -8.67 9.19 -5.60
CA TYR A 177 -9.98 9.53 -5.08
C TYR A 177 -10.97 9.51 -6.26
N PRO A 178 -12.10 8.76 -6.13
CA PRO A 178 -13.02 8.60 -7.25
C PRO A 178 -13.81 9.89 -7.56
N THR A 179 -14.12 10.10 -8.84
CA THR A 179 -15.01 11.16 -9.33
C THR A 179 -16.17 10.56 -10.13
N GLU A 180 -17.08 11.38 -10.60
CA GLU A 180 -18.22 10.91 -11.40
C GLU A 180 -17.73 10.17 -12.66
N LYS A 181 -18.32 8.99 -12.91
CA LYS A 181 -17.96 8.08 -14.02
C LYS A 181 -16.48 7.69 -14.08
N CYS A 182 -15.75 7.85 -12.97
CA CYS A 182 -14.33 7.53 -12.90
C CYS A 182 -14.10 6.04 -13.22
N SER A 183 -14.87 5.15 -12.61
CA SER A 183 -14.75 3.70 -12.80
C SER A 183 -14.99 3.27 -14.24
N GLU A 184 -16.04 3.80 -14.90
CA GLU A 184 -16.34 3.53 -16.31
C GLU A 184 -15.19 3.97 -17.23
N ARG A 185 -14.68 5.19 -17.02
CA ARG A 185 -13.61 5.78 -17.81
C ARG A 185 -12.30 5.02 -17.66
N LEU A 186 -11.92 4.66 -16.43
CA LEU A 186 -10.73 3.85 -16.16
C LEU A 186 -10.85 2.46 -16.77
N LYS A 187 -12.02 1.81 -16.65
CA LYS A 187 -12.28 0.50 -17.27
C LYS A 187 -12.17 0.55 -18.78
N ALA A 188 -12.80 1.55 -19.43
CA ALA A 188 -12.73 1.76 -20.88
C ALA A 188 -11.30 2.02 -21.37
N ALA A 189 -10.46 2.67 -20.54
CA ALA A 189 -9.04 2.92 -20.83
C ALA A 189 -8.12 1.71 -20.60
N GLY A 190 -8.65 0.56 -20.10
CA GLY A 190 -7.91 -0.69 -19.93
C GLY A 190 -7.36 -0.94 -18.53
N VAL A 191 -7.79 -0.17 -17.52
CA VAL A 191 -7.44 -0.44 -16.13
C VAL A 191 -8.01 -1.78 -15.69
N SER A 192 -7.19 -2.58 -15.02
CA SER A 192 -7.53 -3.94 -14.56
C SER A 192 -8.14 -3.97 -13.16
N GLU A 193 -7.68 -3.09 -12.28
CA GLU A 193 -8.04 -3.06 -10.85
C GLU A 193 -8.03 -1.63 -10.33
N VAL A 194 -8.95 -1.30 -9.43
CA VAL A 194 -9.03 0.01 -8.81
C VAL A 194 -9.00 -0.08 -7.29
N LYS A 195 -8.51 0.99 -6.66
CA LYS A 195 -8.49 1.12 -5.21
C LYS A 195 -8.96 2.51 -4.82
N TYR A 196 -10.13 2.59 -4.17
CA TYR A 196 -10.69 3.79 -3.55
C TYR A 196 -10.70 3.57 -2.04
N ASN A 197 -10.11 4.47 -1.28
CA ASN A 197 -9.79 4.21 0.12
C ASN A 197 -10.86 4.75 1.07
N VAL A 198 -11.41 3.91 1.92
CA VAL A 198 -12.28 4.32 3.03
C VAL A 198 -11.48 4.85 4.22
N GLU A 199 -10.23 4.44 4.37
CA GLU A 199 -9.28 4.79 5.44
C GLU A 199 -9.81 4.46 6.85
N SER A 200 -11.06 4.79 7.19
CA SER A 200 -11.79 4.36 8.39
C SER A 200 -13.25 4.08 8.06
N MET A 201 -13.83 3.08 8.73
CA MET A 201 -15.27 2.77 8.65
C MET A 201 -16.07 3.31 9.85
N ASP A 202 -15.41 4.00 10.77
CA ASP A 202 -16.05 4.79 11.81
C ASP A 202 -16.24 6.22 11.29
N PRO A 203 -17.50 6.75 11.20
CA PRO A 203 -17.77 8.08 10.64
C PRO A 203 -17.11 9.22 11.40
N GLU A 204 -17.01 9.13 12.74
CA GLU A 204 -16.41 10.17 13.57
C GLU A 204 -14.88 10.17 13.39
N ILE A 205 -14.25 8.98 13.39
CA ILE A 205 -12.83 8.84 13.12
C ILE A 205 -12.51 9.29 11.68
N PHE A 206 -13.35 8.92 10.71
CA PHE A 206 -13.18 9.35 9.32
C PHE A 206 -13.18 10.87 9.21
N LYS A 207 -14.17 11.52 9.82
CA LYS A 207 -14.29 12.99 9.83
C LYS A 207 -13.08 13.67 10.48
N LEU A 208 -12.59 13.12 11.60
CA LEU A 208 -11.41 13.65 12.28
C LEU A 208 -10.12 13.43 11.47
N ALA A 209 -9.97 12.27 10.83
CA ALA A 209 -8.76 11.88 10.13
C ALA A 209 -8.69 12.38 8.69
N CYS A 210 -9.82 12.43 7.98
CA CYS A 210 -9.91 12.74 6.54
C CYS A 210 -10.51 14.12 6.22
N GLY A 211 -11.05 14.82 7.23
CA GLY A 211 -11.52 16.20 7.10
C GLY A 211 -12.69 16.36 6.12
N GLU A 212 -12.42 16.98 4.98
CA GLU A 212 -13.43 17.36 3.98
C GLU A 212 -13.89 16.23 3.06
N LEU A 213 -13.27 15.05 3.15
CA LEU A 213 -13.67 13.90 2.34
C LEU A 213 -14.97 13.28 2.86
N SER A 214 -15.69 12.56 2.01
CA SER A 214 -16.96 11.90 2.35
C SER A 214 -16.81 10.38 2.30
N LEU A 215 -17.05 9.72 3.43
CA LEU A 215 -17.06 8.26 3.53
C LEU A 215 -18.19 7.66 2.68
N ASP A 216 -19.41 8.20 2.79
CA ASP A 216 -20.57 7.71 2.04
C ASP A 216 -20.32 7.79 0.54
N TYR A 217 -19.78 8.91 0.06
CA TYR A 217 -19.42 9.06 -1.36
C TYR A 217 -18.41 7.98 -1.81
N VAL A 218 -17.38 7.71 -1.00
CA VAL A 218 -16.40 6.66 -1.33
C VAL A 218 -17.05 5.29 -1.36
N LEU A 219 -17.96 4.99 -0.41
CA LEU A 219 -18.71 3.72 -0.39
C LEU A 219 -19.59 3.55 -1.63
N ASP A 220 -20.33 4.57 -2.03
CA ASP A 220 -21.14 4.56 -3.26
C ASP A 220 -20.27 4.29 -4.49
N LYS A 221 -19.12 4.95 -4.60
CA LYS A 221 -18.19 4.76 -5.71
C LYS A 221 -17.47 3.41 -5.69
N LEU A 222 -17.28 2.79 -4.53
CA LEU A 222 -16.79 1.42 -4.42
C LEU A 222 -17.84 0.41 -4.93
N GLU A 223 -19.11 0.59 -4.59
CA GLU A 223 -20.19 -0.28 -5.07
C GLU A 223 -20.34 -0.17 -6.59
N GLU A 224 -20.33 1.06 -7.14
CA GLU A 224 -20.29 1.31 -8.58
C GLU A 224 -19.09 0.59 -9.24
N ALA A 225 -17.90 0.72 -8.66
CA ALA A 225 -16.69 0.11 -9.18
C ALA A 225 -16.78 -1.42 -9.23
N VAL A 226 -17.36 -2.07 -8.21
CA VAL A 226 -17.57 -3.52 -8.22
C VAL A 226 -18.47 -3.95 -9.37
N GLY A 227 -19.54 -3.21 -9.66
CA GLY A 227 -20.41 -3.46 -10.83
C GLY A 227 -19.65 -3.40 -12.16
N ILE A 228 -18.65 -2.55 -12.27
CA ILE A 228 -17.88 -2.28 -13.51
C ILE A 228 -16.66 -3.22 -13.64
N PHE A 229 -15.86 -3.37 -12.57
CA PHE A 229 -14.62 -4.15 -12.60
C PHE A 229 -14.82 -5.63 -12.28
N GLY A 230 -15.88 -5.94 -11.56
CA GLY A 230 -16.20 -7.29 -11.12
C GLY A 230 -15.48 -7.70 -9.82
N LYS A 231 -15.82 -8.90 -9.37
CA LYS A 231 -15.31 -9.52 -8.15
C LYS A 231 -13.79 -9.64 -8.15
N ASN A 232 -13.14 -9.41 -7.00
CA ASN A 232 -11.69 -9.47 -6.79
C ASN A 232 -10.89 -8.41 -7.58
N ARG A 233 -11.51 -7.29 -7.97
CA ARG A 233 -10.85 -6.23 -8.75
C ARG A 233 -10.95 -4.83 -8.13
N VAL A 234 -11.66 -4.72 -7.01
CA VAL A 234 -11.86 -3.46 -6.29
C VAL A 234 -11.35 -3.61 -4.86
N PHE A 235 -10.49 -2.69 -4.46
CA PHE A 235 -9.80 -2.72 -3.17
C PHE A 235 -10.02 -1.41 -2.42
N SER A 236 -9.87 -1.45 -1.08
CA SER A 236 -9.94 -0.25 -0.25
C SER A 236 -9.00 -0.36 0.93
N ASN A 237 -8.14 0.63 1.16
CA ASN A 237 -7.37 0.70 2.40
C ASN A 237 -8.32 1.01 3.56
N PHE A 238 -8.10 0.28 4.66
CA PHE A 238 -8.68 0.51 5.95
C PHE A 238 -7.53 0.57 6.96
N ILE A 239 -7.28 1.75 7.53
CA ILE A 239 -6.17 1.97 8.45
C ILE A 239 -6.57 1.48 9.83
N ILE A 240 -5.71 0.66 10.43
CA ILE A 240 -5.88 0.11 11.77
C ILE A 240 -4.98 0.86 12.74
N GLY A 241 -5.59 1.47 13.75
CA GLY A 241 -4.89 2.26 14.77
C GLY A 241 -5.15 3.76 14.70
N LEU A 242 -6.27 4.18 14.10
CA LEU A 242 -6.79 5.54 14.18
C LEU A 242 -7.69 5.78 15.40
N GLY A 243 -7.94 4.75 16.23
CA GLY A 243 -8.79 4.81 17.41
C GLY A 243 -10.01 3.88 17.35
N GLU A 244 -10.22 3.20 16.23
CA GLU A 244 -11.31 2.27 16.00
C GLU A 244 -11.20 1.02 16.90
N SER A 245 -12.36 0.48 17.29
CA SER A 245 -12.45 -0.81 17.99
C SER A 245 -12.35 -1.98 17.01
N ASP A 246 -12.03 -3.17 17.53
CA ASP A 246 -12.02 -4.40 16.72
C ASP A 246 -13.41 -4.71 16.16
N GLU A 247 -14.48 -4.40 16.91
CA GLU A 247 -15.85 -4.55 16.42
C GLU A 247 -16.17 -3.61 15.26
N CYS A 248 -15.67 -2.37 15.30
CA CYS A 248 -15.78 -1.44 14.18
C CYS A 248 -15.05 -1.99 12.94
N VAL A 249 -13.84 -2.53 13.12
CA VAL A 249 -13.09 -3.15 12.02
C VAL A 249 -13.87 -4.33 11.43
N GLU A 250 -14.39 -5.23 12.27
CA GLU A 250 -15.16 -6.40 11.82
C GLU A 250 -16.39 -5.99 11.01
N LYS A 251 -17.20 -5.06 11.51
CA LYS A 251 -18.37 -4.53 10.80
C LYS A 251 -17.98 -3.84 9.48
N GLY A 252 -16.88 -3.09 9.49
CA GLY A 252 -16.36 -2.42 8.31
C GLY A 252 -15.88 -3.40 7.23
N VAL A 253 -15.15 -4.44 7.62
CA VAL A 253 -14.71 -5.53 6.72
C VAL A 253 -15.91 -6.28 6.15
N GLU A 254 -16.91 -6.63 7.01
CA GLU A 254 -18.16 -7.29 6.59
C GLU A 254 -18.92 -6.43 5.57
N LYS A 255 -19.06 -5.11 5.81
CA LYS A 255 -19.73 -4.18 4.89
C LYS A 255 -19.01 -4.12 3.54
N LEU A 256 -17.70 -3.92 3.52
CA LEU A 256 -16.91 -3.86 2.30
C LEU A 256 -16.96 -5.18 1.53
N ALA A 257 -16.78 -6.31 2.22
CA ALA A 257 -16.83 -7.63 1.60
C ALA A 257 -18.21 -7.97 1.03
N SER A 258 -19.30 -7.58 1.70
CA SER A 258 -20.67 -7.77 1.20
C SER A 258 -20.93 -7.01 -0.10
N MET A 259 -20.26 -5.88 -0.32
CA MET A 259 -20.27 -5.10 -1.56
C MET A 259 -19.38 -5.71 -2.66
N GLY A 260 -18.52 -6.70 -2.32
CA GLY A 260 -17.54 -7.28 -3.25
C GLY A 260 -16.19 -6.56 -3.27
N VAL A 261 -15.96 -5.65 -2.33
CA VAL A 261 -14.71 -4.90 -2.15
C VAL A 261 -13.78 -5.68 -1.23
N ILE A 262 -12.50 -5.80 -1.59
CA ILE A 262 -11.48 -6.39 -0.71
C ILE A 262 -10.87 -5.28 0.14
N PRO A 263 -11.09 -5.29 1.47
CA PRO A 263 -10.38 -4.39 2.36
C PRO A 263 -8.89 -4.73 2.42
N VAL A 264 -8.06 -3.75 2.71
CA VAL A 264 -6.63 -3.90 2.97
C VAL A 264 -6.38 -3.31 4.36
N LEU A 265 -6.30 -4.17 5.37
CA LEU A 265 -6.13 -3.76 6.77
C LEU A 265 -4.69 -3.32 7.00
N ARG A 266 -4.48 -2.02 7.01
CA ARG A 266 -3.14 -1.43 7.05
C ARG A 266 -2.83 -0.83 8.43
N PRO A 267 -1.76 -1.27 9.13
CA PRO A 267 -1.34 -0.64 10.37
C PRO A 267 -1.03 0.85 10.17
N ALA A 268 -1.55 1.69 11.06
CA ALA A 268 -1.22 3.11 11.11
C ALA A 268 0.31 3.28 11.24
N ASN A 269 0.88 4.20 10.47
CA ASN A 269 2.30 4.50 10.50
C ASN A 269 2.51 5.99 10.78
N PRO A 270 2.65 6.38 12.05
CA PRO A 270 2.87 7.76 12.43
C PRO A 270 4.08 8.36 11.70
N HIS A 271 3.93 9.58 11.19
CA HIS A 271 4.98 10.28 10.48
C HIS A 271 5.42 11.52 11.27
N PRO A 272 6.73 11.82 11.39
CA PRO A 272 7.21 12.98 12.16
C PRO A 272 6.57 14.32 11.76
N LEU A 273 6.30 14.53 10.47
CA LEU A 273 5.61 15.75 9.98
C LEU A 273 4.15 15.85 10.45
N ARG A 274 3.59 14.80 11.05
CA ARG A 274 2.23 14.73 11.60
C ARG A 274 2.22 14.58 13.12
N ALA A 275 3.36 14.78 13.75
CA ALA A 275 3.45 14.72 15.20
C ALA A 275 2.51 15.76 15.83
N GLY A 276 1.58 15.30 16.69
CA GLY A 276 0.58 16.14 17.33
C GLY A 276 -0.71 16.41 16.53
N ASP A 277 -0.76 16.08 15.24
CA ASP A 277 -1.97 16.29 14.42
C ASP A 277 -3.06 15.25 14.69
N PHE A 278 -2.66 14.04 15.07
CA PHE A 278 -3.56 12.92 15.34
C PHE A 278 -2.94 11.94 16.33
N THR A 279 -3.76 11.27 17.15
CA THR A 279 -3.31 10.22 18.07
C THR A 279 -3.45 8.87 17.41
N PHE A 280 -2.32 8.16 17.27
CA PHE A 280 -2.30 6.83 16.67
C PHE A 280 -2.14 5.76 17.75
N ASN A 281 -3.01 4.75 17.70
CA ASN A 281 -2.94 3.54 18.51
C ASN A 281 -2.44 2.37 17.66
N ARG A 282 -1.13 2.41 17.30
CA ARG A 282 -0.56 1.38 16.42
C ARG A 282 -0.86 -0.01 16.96
N PRO A 283 -1.45 -0.93 16.15
CA PRO A 283 -1.81 -2.26 16.60
C PRO A 283 -0.55 -3.07 16.94
N ASP A 284 -0.63 -3.86 18.00
CA ASP A 284 0.38 -4.85 18.34
C ASP A 284 0.28 -6.10 17.44
N GLN A 285 1.22 -7.00 17.62
CA GLN A 285 1.30 -8.26 16.88
C GLN A 285 0.03 -9.11 17.00
N GLN A 286 -0.54 -9.20 18.22
CA GLN A 286 -1.70 -10.06 18.50
C GLN A 286 -2.95 -9.49 17.83
N ARG A 287 -3.16 -8.17 17.91
CA ARG A 287 -4.27 -7.50 17.26
C ARG A 287 -4.19 -7.67 15.73
N LEU A 288 -3.01 -7.51 15.14
CA LEU A 288 -2.83 -7.71 13.69
C LEU A 288 -3.18 -9.13 13.25
N LEU A 289 -2.74 -10.16 13.97
CA LEU A 289 -3.05 -11.55 13.65
C LEU A 289 -4.55 -11.86 13.83
N LYS A 290 -5.16 -11.35 14.90
CA LYS A 290 -6.59 -11.49 15.16
C LYS A 290 -7.42 -10.89 14.03
N LEU A 291 -7.13 -9.63 13.66
CA LEU A 291 -7.86 -8.92 12.61
C LEU A 291 -7.67 -9.57 11.24
N ALA A 292 -6.45 -9.99 10.89
CA ALA A 292 -6.20 -10.69 9.63
C ALA A 292 -6.92 -12.04 9.55
N SER A 293 -7.00 -12.78 10.66
CA SER A 293 -7.76 -14.04 10.73
C SER A 293 -9.26 -13.79 10.60
N MET A 294 -9.80 -12.77 11.25
CA MET A 294 -11.20 -12.35 11.13
C MET A 294 -11.51 -11.94 9.68
N GLU A 295 -10.66 -11.10 9.07
CA GLU A 295 -10.78 -10.70 7.67
C GLU A 295 -10.82 -11.90 6.74
N LYS A 296 -9.92 -12.89 6.91
CA LYS A 296 -9.91 -14.11 6.12
C LYS A 296 -11.23 -14.87 6.17
N HIS A 297 -11.85 -15.01 7.35
CA HIS A 297 -13.14 -15.67 7.51
C HIS A 297 -14.25 -14.95 6.78
N ILE A 298 -14.30 -13.62 6.88
CA ILE A 298 -15.30 -12.80 6.21
C ILE A 298 -15.11 -12.90 4.67
N LEU A 299 -13.87 -12.76 4.18
CA LEU A 299 -13.59 -12.88 2.75
C LEU A 299 -13.99 -14.24 2.18
N LEU A 300 -13.78 -15.33 2.93
CA LEU A 300 -14.25 -16.67 2.54
C LEU A 300 -15.77 -16.71 2.42
N LYS A 301 -16.51 -16.13 3.36
CA LYS A 301 -17.98 -16.06 3.34
C LYS A 301 -18.50 -15.40 2.04
N TYR A 302 -17.85 -14.34 1.59
CA TYR A 302 -18.22 -13.62 0.36
C TYR A 302 -17.48 -14.13 -0.89
N GLY A 303 -16.61 -15.14 -0.74
CA GLY A 303 -15.83 -15.73 -1.83
C GLY A 303 -14.86 -14.73 -2.46
N LEU A 304 -14.30 -13.83 -1.67
CA LEU A 304 -13.29 -12.86 -2.09
C LEU A 304 -11.87 -13.41 -1.84
N ARG A 305 -10.95 -13.11 -2.75
CA ARG A 305 -9.62 -13.70 -2.83
C ARG A 305 -8.55 -12.62 -3.10
N PRO A 306 -7.98 -12.01 -2.04
CA PRO A 306 -6.88 -11.03 -2.17
C PRO A 306 -5.66 -11.58 -2.92
N ASP A 307 -5.36 -12.86 -2.81
CA ASP A 307 -4.26 -13.54 -3.50
C ASP A 307 -4.43 -13.61 -5.03
N LEU A 308 -5.63 -13.31 -5.56
CA LEU A 308 -5.89 -13.18 -6.99
C LEU A 308 -5.67 -11.75 -7.51
N ALA A 309 -5.25 -10.83 -6.67
CA ALA A 309 -4.91 -9.48 -7.07
C ALA A 309 -3.67 -9.46 -7.98
N ARG A 310 -3.74 -8.65 -9.02
CA ARG A 310 -2.72 -8.58 -10.07
C ARG A 310 -1.82 -7.35 -9.91
N THR A 311 -2.29 -6.35 -9.16
CA THR A 311 -1.64 -5.04 -9.04
C THR A 311 -1.69 -4.49 -7.62
N MET A 312 -1.04 -3.37 -7.37
CA MET A 312 -1.07 -2.55 -6.14
C MET A 312 -0.66 -3.31 -4.87
N CYS A 313 -1.28 -2.96 -3.74
CA CYS A 313 -0.86 -3.39 -2.41
C CYS A 313 -1.00 -4.88 -2.18
N LEU A 314 -2.08 -5.50 -2.66
CA LEU A 314 -2.33 -6.94 -2.48
C LEU A 314 -1.35 -7.79 -3.30
N LYS A 315 -0.86 -7.30 -4.44
CA LYS A 315 0.28 -7.90 -5.17
C LYS A 315 1.60 -7.67 -4.44
N CYS A 316 1.78 -6.49 -3.82
CA CYS A 316 2.99 -6.13 -3.08
C CYS A 316 3.12 -6.88 -1.75
N THR A 317 2.06 -6.96 -0.95
CA THR A 317 1.99 -7.60 0.38
C THR A 317 2.95 -7.06 1.44
N GLY A 318 3.63 -5.94 1.20
CA GLY A 318 4.73 -5.48 2.09
C GLY A 318 4.29 -4.73 3.34
N CYS A 319 3.07 -4.19 3.39
CA CYS A 319 2.64 -3.24 4.44
C CYS A 319 1.53 -3.77 5.35
N ASP A 320 1.06 -4.99 5.14
CA ASP A 320 -0.09 -5.60 5.79
C ASP A 320 0.05 -7.12 5.90
N LEU A 321 -0.86 -7.77 6.64
CA LEU A 321 -1.04 -9.22 6.64
C LEU A 321 -2.15 -9.56 5.64
N VAL A 322 -1.77 -10.07 4.48
CA VAL A 322 -2.72 -10.38 3.41
C VAL A 322 -3.31 -11.78 3.62
N PRO A 323 -4.65 -11.90 3.81
CA PRO A 323 -5.31 -13.21 3.86
C PRO A 323 -4.99 -14.07 2.62
N PHE A 324 -4.86 -15.39 2.83
CA PHE A 324 -4.48 -16.39 1.81
C PHE A 324 -3.05 -16.29 1.26
N VAL A 325 -2.27 -15.30 1.70
CA VAL A 325 -0.86 -15.14 1.35
C VAL A 325 0.01 -15.29 2.61
N ASP A 326 -0.32 -14.53 3.64
CA ASP A 326 0.45 -14.51 4.88
C ASP A 326 -0.09 -15.43 5.95
N ILE A 327 -1.43 -15.63 5.94
CA ILE A 327 -2.18 -16.45 6.90
C ILE A 327 -3.11 -17.42 6.20
#